data_268813896947169eb383757e2dbeca7e
#
_entry.id   268813896947169eb383757e2dbeca7e
#
_cell.length_a   1.000
_cell.length_b   1.000
_cell.length_c   1.000
_cell.angle_alpha   90.00
_cell.angle_beta   90.00
_cell.angle_gamma   90.00
#
_symmetry.space_group_name_H-M   'P 1'
#
loop_
_entity.id
_entity.type
_entity.pdbx_description
1 polymer ?
#
loop_
_entity_poly.entity_id
_entity_poly.type
_entity_poly.pdbx_seq_one_letter_code
_entity_poly.pdbx_strand_id
1 'polypeptide(L)'
;MLLAFPWLFLSFGLYNLIAFTKGDASVPRAVFDQAIGSVSMASGAVWTVSLGDAIVALTIILLFVEVVRSARGAASLVDHLLGIVLFALCAVEFVLRREAATQVFFVIVLASLIDVSAGFALAVSRTSRGRGSR
;
A
#
# COMPACT_ATOMS: atom_id res chain seq x y z
N MET A 1 -3.14 -20.62 -5.10
CA MET A 1 -3.63 -19.49 -5.90
C MET A 1 -3.79 -18.20 -5.10
N LEU A 2 -4.33 -18.23 -3.89
CA LEU A 2 -4.45 -17.03 -3.02
C LEU A 2 -3.10 -16.44 -2.56
N LEU A 3 -2.00 -17.17 -2.66
CA LEU A 3 -0.66 -16.76 -2.24
C LEU A 3 0.11 -15.95 -3.31
N ALA A 4 -0.39 -15.89 -4.55
CA ALA A 4 0.24 -15.19 -5.67
C ALA A 4 -0.35 -13.79 -5.93
N PHE A 5 -1.31 -13.36 -5.12
CA PHE A 5 -1.95 -12.05 -5.28
C PHE A 5 -1.22 -11.00 -4.43
N PRO A 6 -0.83 -9.84 -4.99
CA PRO A 6 -0.23 -8.78 -4.21
C PRO A 6 -1.21 -8.26 -3.14
N TRP A 7 -0.84 -8.39 -1.88
CA TRP A 7 -1.70 -8.01 -0.74
C TRP A 7 -2.02 -6.52 -0.72
N LEU A 8 -1.17 -5.68 -1.32
CA LEU A 8 -1.41 -4.24 -1.45
C LEU A 8 -2.66 -3.89 -2.25
N PHE A 9 -3.14 -4.78 -3.14
CA PHE A 9 -4.44 -4.58 -3.80
C PHE A 9 -5.59 -4.50 -2.80
N LEU A 10 -5.46 -5.12 -1.62
CA LEU A 10 -6.47 -5.03 -0.57
C LEU A 10 -6.58 -3.60 -0.03
N SER A 11 -5.46 -2.93 0.26
CA SER A 11 -5.45 -1.51 0.68
C SER A 11 -6.00 -0.60 -0.40
N PHE A 12 -5.57 -0.80 -1.64
CA PHE A 12 -6.04 -0.04 -2.79
C PHE A 12 -7.55 -0.19 -2.99
N GLY A 13 -8.05 -1.44 -2.97
CA GLY A 13 -9.47 -1.73 -3.13
C GLY A 13 -10.31 -1.18 -1.98
N LEU A 14 -9.83 -1.33 -0.72
CA LEU A 14 -10.52 -0.82 0.45
C LEU A 14 -10.62 0.71 0.43
N TYR A 15 -9.51 1.40 0.09
CA TYR A 15 -9.53 2.84 -0.06
C TYR A 15 -10.57 3.28 -1.09
N ASN A 16 -10.52 2.69 -2.29
CA ASN A 16 -11.43 3.04 -3.37
C ASN A 16 -12.89 2.73 -3.00
N LEU A 17 -13.15 1.60 -2.38
CA LEU A 17 -14.50 1.25 -1.92
C LEU A 17 -15.06 2.33 -0.98
N ILE A 18 -14.27 2.80 -0.02
CA ILE A 18 -14.68 3.85 0.92
C ILE A 18 -14.82 5.19 0.22
N ALA A 19 -13.84 5.57 -0.60
CA ALA A 19 -13.84 6.85 -1.31
C ALA A 19 -15.05 7.00 -2.23
N PHE A 20 -15.41 5.95 -2.97
CA PHE A 20 -16.52 6.00 -3.93
C PHE A 20 -17.89 5.75 -3.31
N THR A 21 -17.99 5.07 -2.16
CA THR A 21 -19.26 4.78 -1.51
C THR A 21 -19.68 5.80 -0.45
N LYS A 22 -18.70 6.38 0.26
CA LYS A 22 -18.90 7.27 1.40
C LYS A 22 -18.22 8.63 1.25
N GLY A 23 -17.31 8.76 0.30
CA GLY A 23 -16.58 10.01 0.07
C GLY A 23 -17.42 11.04 -0.67
N ASP A 24 -17.14 12.31 -0.39
CA ASP A 24 -17.62 13.44 -1.17
C ASP A 24 -16.46 13.93 -2.04
N ALA A 25 -16.64 13.94 -3.36
CA ALA A 25 -15.61 14.39 -4.30
C ALA A 25 -15.24 15.88 -4.10
N SER A 26 -16.07 16.67 -3.44
CA SER A 26 -15.76 18.06 -3.08
C SER A 26 -14.83 18.16 -1.87
N VAL A 27 -14.87 17.17 -0.95
CA VAL A 27 -14.02 17.09 0.24
C VAL A 27 -13.51 15.65 0.43
N PRO A 28 -12.60 15.18 -0.42
CA PRO A 28 -12.17 13.77 -0.43
C PRO A 28 -11.62 13.27 0.91
N ARG A 29 -11.01 14.17 1.68
CA ARG A 29 -10.39 13.84 2.97
C ARG A 29 -11.39 13.58 4.09
N ALA A 30 -12.60 14.16 4.02
CA ALA A 30 -13.54 14.18 5.13
C ALA A 30 -13.91 12.79 5.66
N VAL A 31 -14.06 11.80 4.79
CA VAL A 31 -14.37 10.43 5.19
C VAL A 31 -13.20 9.75 5.90
N PHE A 32 -11.96 10.07 5.50
CA PHE A 32 -10.75 9.48 6.08
C PHE A 32 -10.31 10.17 7.39
N ASP A 33 -10.73 11.41 7.61
CA ASP A 33 -10.48 12.16 8.84
C ASP A 33 -11.47 11.80 9.98
N GLN A 34 -12.46 10.94 9.70
CA GLN A 34 -13.42 10.48 10.72
C GLN A 34 -12.72 9.72 11.83
N ALA A 35 -12.93 10.17 13.07
CA ALA A 35 -12.41 9.51 14.26
C ALA A 35 -13.09 8.15 14.47
N ILE A 36 -12.29 7.10 14.62
CA ILE A 36 -12.75 5.75 14.96
C ILE A 36 -12.44 5.38 16.41
N GLY A 37 -11.57 6.15 17.07
CA GLY A 37 -11.21 5.95 18.48
C GLY A 37 -10.24 7.00 18.97
N SER A 38 -10.01 7.01 20.26
CA SER A 38 -9.01 7.88 20.90
C SER A 38 -8.24 7.11 21.97
N VAL A 39 -6.95 7.42 22.10
CA VAL A 39 -6.05 6.81 23.07
C VAL A 39 -5.39 7.92 23.89
N SER A 40 -5.53 7.85 25.21
CA SER A 40 -4.82 8.74 26.13
C SER A 40 -3.39 8.23 26.30
N MET A 41 -2.43 9.06 25.99
CA MET A 41 -1.01 8.73 26.11
C MET A 41 -0.50 9.07 27.53
N ALA A 42 0.59 8.40 27.93
CA ALA A 42 1.27 8.67 29.20
C ALA A 42 1.79 10.12 29.31
N SER A 43 1.98 10.81 28.18
CA SER A 43 2.34 12.25 28.13
C SER A 43 1.19 13.20 28.50
N GLY A 44 -0.04 12.68 28.69
CA GLY A 44 -1.24 13.48 28.89
C GLY A 44 -1.91 13.94 27.58
N ALA A 45 -1.30 13.68 26.44
CA ALA A 45 -1.91 13.95 25.12
C ALA A 45 -2.98 12.91 24.78
N VAL A 46 -4.01 13.33 24.05
CA VAL A 46 -5.01 12.41 23.48
C VAL A 46 -4.76 12.25 21.99
N TRP A 47 -4.43 11.04 21.57
CA TRP A 47 -4.31 10.72 20.15
C TRP A 47 -5.64 10.19 19.61
N THR A 48 -6.19 10.90 18.65
CA THR A 48 -7.41 10.48 17.97
C THR A 48 -7.03 9.70 16.71
N VAL A 49 -7.43 8.44 16.66
CA VAL A 49 -7.20 7.54 15.53
C VAL A 49 -8.31 7.75 14.51
N SER A 50 -7.95 8.09 13.29
CA SER A 50 -8.89 8.25 12.18
C SER A 50 -9.02 6.99 11.33
N LEU A 51 -10.05 6.95 10.47
CA LEU A 51 -10.21 5.89 9.48
C LEU A 51 -9.01 5.86 8.51
N GLY A 52 -8.49 7.02 8.15
CA GLY A 52 -7.28 7.16 7.34
C GLY A 52 -6.06 6.51 7.99
N ASP A 53 -5.86 6.74 9.31
CA ASP A 53 -4.75 6.12 10.05
C ASP A 53 -4.84 4.59 10.03
N ALA A 54 -6.04 4.04 10.14
CA ALA A 54 -6.26 2.60 10.07
C ALA A 54 -5.89 2.03 8.69
N ILE A 55 -6.24 2.73 7.61
CA ILE A 55 -5.88 2.31 6.23
C ILE A 55 -4.37 2.43 6.02
N VAL A 56 -3.73 3.50 6.51
CA VAL A 56 -2.27 3.66 6.44
C VAL A 56 -1.56 2.54 7.20
N ALA A 57 -2.00 2.23 8.43
CA ALA A 57 -1.44 1.14 9.22
C ALA A 57 -1.60 -0.21 8.50
N LEU A 58 -2.77 -0.49 7.96
CA LEU A 58 -3.02 -1.68 7.15
C LEU A 58 -2.08 -1.74 5.94
N THR A 59 -1.92 -0.64 5.21
CA THR A 59 -1.04 -0.56 4.03
C THR A 59 0.41 -0.89 4.39
N ILE A 60 0.92 -0.36 5.50
CA ILE A 60 2.29 -0.63 5.96
C ILE A 60 2.47 -2.09 6.36
N ILE A 61 1.49 -2.68 7.05
CA ILE A 61 1.51 -4.11 7.42
C ILE A 61 1.52 -4.98 6.16
N LEU A 62 0.66 -4.68 5.19
CA LEU A 62 0.59 -5.44 3.94
C LEU A 62 1.87 -5.30 3.11
N LEU A 63 2.46 -4.09 3.06
CA LEU A 63 3.77 -3.88 2.43
C LEU A 63 4.85 -4.72 3.09
N PHE A 64 4.89 -4.75 4.42
CA PHE A 64 5.85 -5.58 5.16
C PHE A 64 5.70 -7.07 4.80
N VAL A 65 4.47 -7.58 4.80
CA VAL A 65 4.19 -8.97 4.40
C VAL A 65 4.66 -9.24 2.97
N GLU A 66 4.41 -8.32 2.04
CA GLU A 66 4.80 -8.43 0.63
C GLU A 66 6.32 -8.49 0.46
N VAL A 67 7.05 -7.57 1.11
CA VAL A 67 8.51 -7.53 1.07
C VAL A 67 9.12 -8.79 1.68
N VAL A 68 8.63 -9.25 2.82
CA VAL A 68 9.11 -10.49 3.46
C VAL A 68 8.85 -11.70 2.57
N ARG A 69 7.68 -11.77 1.93
CA ARG A 69 7.34 -12.85 0.99
C ARG A 69 8.29 -12.85 -0.21
N SER A 70 8.55 -11.68 -0.78
CA SER A 70 9.52 -11.51 -1.88
C SER A 70 10.92 -11.91 -1.45
N ALA A 71 11.38 -11.52 -0.26
CA ALA A 71 12.69 -11.84 0.27
C ALA A 71 12.90 -13.36 0.46
N ARG A 72 11.84 -14.08 0.87
CA ARG A 72 11.86 -15.54 1.02
C ARG A 72 11.82 -16.33 -0.28
N GLY A 73 11.73 -15.66 -1.44
CA GLY A 73 11.68 -16.30 -2.75
C GLY A 73 10.31 -16.85 -3.14
N ALA A 74 9.28 -16.50 -2.39
CA ALA A 74 7.92 -16.95 -2.66
C ALA A 74 7.20 -16.11 -3.75
N ALA A 75 7.78 -14.96 -4.16
CA ALA A 75 7.23 -14.13 -5.21
C ALA A 75 7.59 -14.67 -6.59
N SER A 76 6.59 -14.76 -7.46
CA SER A 76 6.72 -15.17 -8.86
C SER A 76 6.90 -13.96 -9.77
N LEU A 77 7.25 -14.21 -11.07
CA LEU A 77 7.26 -13.16 -12.08
C LEU A 77 5.89 -12.47 -12.21
N VAL A 78 4.81 -13.25 -12.07
CA VAL A 78 3.45 -12.72 -12.11
C VAL A 78 3.19 -11.75 -10.98
N ASP A 79 3.68 -12.03 -9.77
CA ASP A 79 3.56 -11.11 -8.61
C ASP A 79 4.23 -9.77 -8.92
N HIS A 80 5.42 -9.79 -9.50
CA HIS A 80 6.13 -8.56 -9.88
C HIS A 80 5.39 -7.76 -10.95
N LEU A 81 4.86 -8.42 -11.96
CA LEU A 81 4.07 -7.76 -13.00
C LEU A 81 2.79 -7.14 -12.42
N LEU A 82 2.11 -7.86 -11.53
CA LEU A 82 0.91 -7.34 -10.84
C LEU A 82 1.26 -6.15 -9.93
N GLY A 83 2.41 -6.17 -9.26
CA GLY A 83 2.90 -5.03 -8.47
C GLY A 83 3.13 -3.79 -9.34
N ILE A 84 3.74 -3.95 -10.52
CA ILE A 84 3.94 -2.85 -11.48
C ILE A 84 2.59 -2.31 -11.98
N VAL A 85 1.64 -3.19 -12.29
CA VAL A 85 0.29 -2.79 -12.70
C VAL A 85 -0.41 -2.03 -11.58
N LEU A 86 -0.33 -2.51 -10.35
CA LEU A 86 -0.90 -1.82 -9.19
C LEU A 86 -0.30 -0.43 -9.01
N PHE A 87 1.03 -0.31 -9.07
CA PHE A 87 1.69 1.00 -8.97
C PHE A 87 1.23 1.95 -10.07
N ALA A 88 1.15 1.48 -11.32
CA ALA A 88 0.68 2.29 -12.45
C ALA A 88 -0.78 2.75 -12.23
N LEU A 89 -1.67 1.86 -11.78
CA LEU A 89 -3.06 2.19 -11.46
C LEU A 89 -3.13 3.24 -10.35
N CYS A 90 -2.40 3.04 -9.24
CA CYS A 90 -2.35 4.00 -8.14
C CYS A 90 -1.84 5.37 -8.61
N ALA A 91 -0.76 5.41 -9.39
CA ALA A 91 -0.18 6.66 -9.88
C ALA A 91 -1.13 7.41 -10.81
N VAL A 92 -1.77 6.72 -11.74
CA VAL A 92 -2.75 7.30 -12.67
C VAL A 92 -3.97 7.81 -11.91
N GLU A 93 -4.50 7.03 -10.98
CA GLU A 93 -5.65 7.42 -10.17
C GLU A 93 -5.35 8.63 -9.29
N PHE A 94 -4.18 8.65 -8.65
CA PHE A 94 -3.73 9.77 -7.82
C PHE A 94 -3.70 11.10 -8.60
N VAL A 95 -3.28 11.06 -9.86
CA VAL A 95 -3.18 12.26 -10.70
C VAL A 95 -4.52 12.66 -11.31
N LEU A 96 -5.36 11.69 -11.66
CA LEU A 96 -6.58 11.95 -12.45
C LEU A 96 -7.85 12.05 -11.61
N ARG A 97 -7.87 11.50 -10.38
CA ARG A 97 -9.07 11.41 -9.56
C ARG A 97 -8.99 12.35 -8.35
N ARG A 98 -10.02 13.17 -8.17
CA ARG A 98 -10.14 14.06 -7.01
C ARG A 98 -10.26 13.28 -5.70
N GLU A 99 -10.98 12.16 -5.73
CA GLU A 99 -11.19 11.27 -4.60
C GLU A 99 -9.88 10.64 -4.07
N ALA A 100 -8.90 10.49 -4.95
CA ALA A 100 -7.57 9.98 -4.62
C ALA A 100 -6.58 11.06 -4.12
N ALA A 101 -6.95 12.34 -4.18
CA ALA A 101 -6.09 13.46 -3.76
C ALA A 101 -6.00 13.58 -2.23
N THR A 102 -5.57 12.53 -1.54
CA THR A 102 -5.46 12.44 -0.07
C THR A 102 -4.09 11.93 0.36
N GLN A 103 -3.70 12.27 1.59
CA GLN A 103 -2.46 11.73 2.19
C GLN A 103 -2.50 10.21 2.32
N VAL A 104 -3.66 9.66 2.63
CA VAL A 104 -3.85 8.20 2.76
C VAL A 104 -3.55 7.51 1.43
N PHE A 105 -4.10 8.02 0.33
CA PHE A 105 -3.86 7.44 -1.00
C PHE A 105 -2.40 7.63 -1.44
N PHE A 106 -1.79 8.77 -1.12
CA PHE A 106 -0.37 9.00 -1.39
C PHE A 106 0.52 7.95 -0.71
N VAL A 107 0.21 7.55 0.53
CA VAL A 107 0.93 6.46 1.21
C VAL A 107 0.77 5.13 0.46
N ILE A 108 -0.41 4.84 -0.10
CA ILE A 108 -0.64 3.64 -0.92
C ILE A 108 0.23 3.67 -2.19
N VAL A 109 0.32 4.82 -2.85
CA VAL A 109 1.21 5.02 -4.02
C VAL A 109 2.67 4.76 -3.64
N LEU A 110 3.15 5.33 -2.53
CA LEU A 110 4.51 5.10 -2.06
C LEU A 110 4.76 3.64 -1.68
N ALA A 111 3.81 3.00 -1.02
CA ALA A 111 3.90 1.60 -0.66
C ALA A 111 4.02 0.69 -1.89
N SER A 112 3.22 0.95 -2.93
CA SER A 112 3.31 0.20 -4.19
C SER A 112 4.62 0.44 -4.94
N LEU A 113 5.17 1.66 -4.88
CA LEU A 113 6.49 1.97 -5.44
C LEU A 113 7.60 1.21 -4.70
N ILE A 114 7.55 1.19 -3.37
CA ILE A 114 8.52 0.46 -2.53
C ILE A 114 8.45 -1.05 -2.84
N ASP A 115 7.25 -1.60 -2.96
CA ASP A 115 7.05 -3.02 -3.27
C ASP A 115 7.69 -3.40 -4.62
N VAL A 116 7.41 -2.65 -5.69
CA VAL A 116 8.03 -2.83 -7.01
C VAL A 116 9.55 -2.71 -6.94
N SER A 117 10.06 -1.70 -6.24
CA SER A 117 11.50 -1.45 -6.09
C SER A 117 12.19 -2.58 -5.32
N ALA A 118 11.59 -3.04 -4.22
CA ALA A 118 12.11 -4.16 -3.42
C ALA A 118 12.12 -5.46 -4.23
N GLY A 119 11.07 -5.73 -4.97
CA GLY A 119 10.98 -6.90 -5.87
C GLY A 119 12.07 -6.88 -6.93
N PHE A 120 12.31 -5.75 -7.57
CA PHE A 120 13.38 -5.57 -8.55
C PHE A 120 14.78 -5.77 -7.93
N ALA A 121 15.05 -5.14 -6.78
CA ALA A 121 16.34 -5.26 -6.09
C ALA A 121 16.65 -6.72 -5.71
N LEU A 122 15.65 -7.46 -5.23
CA LEU A 122 15.79 -8.87 -4.90
C LEU A 122 16.01 -9.76 -6.13
N ALA A 123 15.36 -9.47 -7.26
CA ALA A 123 15.56 -10.18 -8.52
C ALA A 123 17.00 -10.02 -9.02
N VAL A 124 17.53 -8.79 -9.01
CA VAL A 124 18.92 -8.50 -9.43
C VAL A 124 19.93 -9.21 -8.52
N SER A 125 19.73 -9.18 -7.20
CA SER A 125 20.66 -9.80 -6.25
C SER A 125 20.73 -11.33 -6.39
N ARG A 126 19.66 -11.99 -6.77
CA ARG A 126 19.64 -13.44 -7.05
C ARG A 126 20.39 -13.80 -8.32
N THR A 127 20.27 -13.00 -9.37
CA THR A 127 20.98 -13.21 -10.64
C THR A 127 22.50 -13.08 -10.47
N SER A 128 22.96 -12.15 -9.63
CA SER A 128 24.40 -11.97 -9.36
C SER A 128 25.00 -13.12 -8.56
N ARG A 129 24.27 -13.72 -7.61
CA ARG A 129 24.73 -14.90 -6.85
C ARG A 129 24.85 -16.16 -7.72
N GLY A 130 23.99 -16.34 -8.70
CA GLY A 130 24.06 -17.48 -9.64
C GLY A 130 25.26 -17.44 -10.59
N ARG A 131 25.87 -16.27 -10.81
CA ARG A 131 27.05 -16.10 -11.67
C ARG A 131 28.38 -16.34 -10.96
N GLY A 132 28.42 -16.24 -9.64
CA GLY A 132 29.64 -16.40 -8.84
C GLY A 132 30.02 -17.86 -8.51
N SER A 133 29.20 -18.84 -8.89
CA SER A 133 29.41 -20.27 -8.60
C SER A 133 29.80 -21.11 -9.83
N ARG A 134 30.32 -20.48 -10.88
CA ARG A 134 30.87 -21.20 -12.05
C ARG A 134 32.35 -20.93 -12.22
#